data_e8e268460c085e1b83b55a5f5f62fa8f
#
_entry.id   e8e268460c085e1b83b55a5f5f62fa8f
#
_cell.length_a   1.000
_cell.length_b   1.000
_cell.length_c   1.000
_cell.angle_alpha   90.00
_cell.angle_beta   90.00
_cell.angle_gamma   90.00
#
_symmetry.space_group_name_H-M   'P 1'
#
loop_
_entity.id
_entity.type
_entity.pdbx_description
1 polymer ?
#
loop_
_entity_poly.entity_id
_entity_poly.type
_entity_poly.pdbx_seq_one_letter_code
_entity_poly.pdbx_strand_id
1 'polypeptide(L)'
;VPRKFFRKYLPDADSIKQNRYTRVFGAALQNQNIWHLNRRSVAGGVAVGMFTGLIPGSNPVQFAAAALMSMIFRVNLPVAVFVTLYTNPFTIVPLYYLAYRLGAFFIGHQNGNIPQQELDVWNLPLNEWVPALLHWAASMGKPLVLGLLLMGLLFAIAGYAAVQLAWRAYVILQWRKRKMRRAAAL
;
A
#
# COMPACT_ATOMS: atom_id res chain seq x y z
N VAL A 1 9.11 -13.94 17.27
CA VAL A 1 9.31 -12.49 17.30
C VAL A 1 9.16 -11.97 15.87
N PRO A 2 8.21 -11.08 15.56
CA PRO A 2 7.94 -10.62 14.19
C PRO A 2 9.17 -9.98 13.53
N ARG A 3 10.07 -9.37 14.30
CA ARG A 3 11.30 -8.73 13.80
C ARG A 3 12.21 -9.66 12.99
N LYS A 4 12.29 -10.96 13.36
CA LYS A 4 13.15 -11.93 12.64
C LYS A 4 12.59 -12.27 11.26
N PHE A 5 11.26 -12.34 11.13
CA PHE A 5 10.60 -12.63 9.86
C PHE A 5 10.78 -11.48 8.86
N PHE A 6 10.50 -10.25 9.29
CA PHE A 6 10.65 -9.07 8.43
C PHE A 6 12.12 -8.80 8.04
N ARG A 7 13.08 -9.05 8.93
CA ARG A 7 14.50 -8.85 8.65
C ARG A 7 15.05 -9.81 7.59
N LYS A 8 14.40 -10.96 7.38
CA LYS A 8 14.83 -11.95 6.36
C LYS A 8 14.43 -11.56 4.94
N TYR A 9 13.33 -10.80 4.78
CA TYR A 9 12.76 -10.47 3.46
C TYR A 9 12.90 -9.00 3.06
N LEU A 10 13.32 -8.14 3.96
CA LEU A 10 13.55 -6.74 3.65
C LEU A 10 15.02 -6.51 3.26
N PRO A 11 15.28 -5.70 2.20
CA PRO A 11 16.63 -5.32 1.83
C PRO A 11 17.36 -4.65 3.00
N ASP A 12 18.67 -4.91 3.11
CA ASP A 12 19.46 -4.31 4.17
C ASP A 12 19.58 -2.79 3.95
N ALA A 13 19.31 -2.01 4.99
CA ALA A 13 19.31 -0.55 4.92
C ALA A 13 20.65 0.02 4.42
N ASP A 14 21.74 -0.68 4.68
CA ASP A 14 23.08 -0.24 4.31
C ASP A 14 23.37 -0.46 2.82
N SER A 15 22.83 -1.50 2.20
CA SER A 15 22.96 -1.75 0.77
C SER A 15 22.22 -0.70 -0.07
N ILE A 16 21.10 -0.18 0.44
CA ILE A 16 20.32 0.85 -0.25
C ILE A 16 20.98 2.24 -0.07
N LYS A 17 21.56 2.53 1.10
CA LYS A 17 22.26 3.80 1.35
C LYS A 17 23.50 4.02 0.49
N GLN A 18 24.16 2.94 0.08
CA GLN A 18 25.38 3.00 -0.74
C GLN A 18 25.13 3.16 -2.25
N ASN A 19 23.89 3.03 -2.69
CA ASN A 19 23.56 3.12 -4.10
C ASN A 19 23.61 4.59 -4.58
N ARG A 20 24.30 4.86 -5.72
CA ARG A 20 24.47 6.19 -6.31
C ARG A 20 23.16 6.94 -6.56
N TYR A 21 22.09 6.21 -6.91
CA TYR A 21 20.77 6.77 -7.16
C TYR A 21 20.02 7.21 -5.89
N THR A 22 20.36 6.65 -4.74
CA THR A 22 19.75 7.04 -3.45
C THR A 22 20.44 8.24 -2.81
N ARG A 23 21.60 8.66 -3.33
CA ARG A 23 22.37 9.81 -2.82
C ARG A 23 21.63 11.14 -2.98
N VAL A 24 20.74 11.25 -3.97
CA VAL A 24 19.85 12.41 -4.16
C VAL A 24 18.87 12.59 -2.99
N PHE A 25 18.47 11.48 -2.34
CA PHE A 25 17.56 11.48 -1.20
C PHE A 25 18.28 11.41 0.16
N GLY A 26 19.60 11.61 0.18
CA GLY A 26 20.57 11.44 1.27
C GLY A 26 20.02 11.64 2.70
N ALA A 27 19.66 12.87 3.05
CA ALA A 27 19.21 13.19 4.41
C ALA A 27 17.86 12.53 4.79
N ALA A 28 16.94 12.36 3.82
CA ALA A 28 15.67 11.73 4.07
C ALA A 28 15.83 10.21 4.34
N LEU A 29 16.70 9.54 3.61
CA LEU A 29 16.99 8.11 3.78
C LEU A 29 17.82 7.80 5.04
N GLN A 30 18.52 8.79 5.61
CA GLN A 30 19.25 8.64 6.86
C GLN A 30 18.33 8.61 8.11
N ASN A 31 17.06 8.98 7.94
CA ASN A 31 16.13 8.97 9.05
C ASN A 31 15.86 7.53 9.52
N GLN A 32 16.21 7.21 10.76
CA GLN A 32 16.05 5.87 11.32
C GLN A 32 14.60 5.35 11.26
N ASN A 33 13.60 6.23 11.36
CA ASN A 33 12.20 5.83 11.34
C ASN A 33 11.76 5.17 10.02
N ILE A 34 12.42 5.52 8.90
CA ILE A 34 12.10 4.94 7.58
C ILE A 34 12.46 3.46 7.52
N TRP A 35 13.47 3.04 8.30
CA TRP A 35 13.97 1.67 8.32
C TRP A 35 13.55 0.90 9.58
N HIS A 36 13.14 1.60 10.63
CA HIS A 36 12.80 0.96 11.90
C HIS A 36 11.42 0.31 11.88
N LEU A 37 11.39 -0.96 12.30
CA LEU A 37 10.18 -1.76 12.48
C LEU A 37 9.56 -1.48 13.86
N ASN A 38 9.07 -0.27 14.08
CA ASN A 38 8.25 0.05 15.23
C ASN A 38 6.76 0.12 14.84
N ARG A 39 5.88 0.02 15.85
CA ARG A 39 4.43 -0.02 15.62
C ARG A 39 3.90 1.13 14.76
N ARG A 40 4.35 2.37 15.06
CA ARG A 40 3.88 3.57 14.36
C ARG A 40 4.42 3.62 12.93
N SER A 41 5.70 3.34 12.77
CA SER A 41 6.36 3.37 11.46
C SER A 41 5.80 2.30 10.52
N VAL A 42 5.56 1.08 11.02
CA VAL A 42 4.94 0.00 10.22
C VAL A 42 3.49 0.33 9.88
N ALA A 43 2.70 0.81 10.85
CA ALA A 43 1.31 1.19 10.59
C ALA A 43 1.21 2.33 9.56
N GLY A 44 2.07 3.34 9.67
CA GLY A 44 2.16 4.41 8.69
C GLY A 44 2.63 3.92 7.31
N GLY A 45 3.61 3.00 7.27
CA GLY A 45 4.06 2.36 6.03
C GLY A 45 2.93 1.60 5.32
N VAL A 46 2.14 0.82 6.08
CA VAL A 46 0.96 0.14 5.53
C VAL A 46 -0.06 1.15 5.00
N ALA A 47 -0.34 2.23 5.75
CA ALA A 47 -1.28 3.26 5.29
C ALA A 47 -0.83 3.93 3.98
N VAL A 48 0.45 4.30 3.90
CA VAL A 48 1.04 4.87 2.69
C VAL A 48 0.97 3.88 1.53
N GLY A 49 1.36 2.63 1.73
CA GLY A 49 1.31 1.60 0.70
C GLY A 49 -0.11 1.31 0.20
N MET A 50 -1.09 1.26 1.12
CA MET A 50 -2.50 1.09 0.78
C MET A 50 -3.05 2.26 -0.05
N PHE A 51 -2.64 3.48 0.25
CA PHE A 51 -3.03 4.66 -0.52
C PHE A 51 -2.37 4.69 -1.89
N THR A 52 -1.04 4.55 -1.93
CA THR A 52 -0.26 4.70 -3.16
C THR A 52 -0.43 3.54 -4.13
N GLY A 53 -0.79 2.35 -3.64
CA GLY A 53 -1.10 1.20 -4.48
C GLY A 53 -2.30 1.41 -5.40
N LEU A 54 -3.22 2.33 -5.09
CA LEU A 54 -4.35 2.68 -5.96
C LEU A 54 -4.00 3.74 -7.03
N ILE A 55 -2.81 4.33 -6.98
CA ILE A 55 -2.39 5.31 -8.00
C ILE A 55 -2.37 4.61 -9.36
N PRO A 56 -3.08 5.16 -10.37
CA PRO A 56 -3.05 4.61 -11.72
C PRO A 56 -1.63 4.63 -12.28
N GLY A 57 -1.22 3.53 -12.88
CA GLY A 57 0.10 3.41 -13.48
C GLY A 57 0.73 2.04 -13.26
N SER A 58 2.01 1.96 -13.63
CA SER A 58 2.81 0.75 -13.42
C SER A 58 3.34 0.67 -11.98
N ASN A 59 3.73 -0.54 -11.55
CA ASN A 59 4.36 -0.74 -10.23
C ASN A 59 5.50 0.25 -9.92
N PRO A 60 6.40 0.62 -10.85
CA PRO A 60 7.44 1.61 -10.60
C PRO A 60 6.90 2.98 -10.17
N VAL A 61 5.76 3.43 -10.73
CA VAL A 61 5.12 4.71 -10.33
C VAL A 61 4.58 4.62 -8.91
N GLN A 62 3.92 3.51 -8.58
CA GLN A 62 3.40 3.26 -7.23
C GLN A 62 4.53 3.17 -6.20
N PHE A 63 5.64 2.50 -6.55
CA PHE A 63 6.82 2.39 -5.68
C PHE A 63 7.48 3.75 -5.45
N ALA A 64 7.59 4.58 -6.49
CA ALA A 64 8.13 5.93 -6.38
C ALA A 64 7.24 6.81 -5.49
N ALA A 65 5.92 6.75 -5.67
CA ALA A 65 4.97 7.46 -4.84
C ALA A 65 5.01 6.99 -3.38
N ALA A 66 5.07 5.67 -3.15
CA ALA A 66 5.20 5.08 -1.81
C ALA A 66 6.50 5.52 -1.14
N ALA A 67 7.61 5.53 -1.88
CA ALA A 67 8.90 5.98 -1.38
C ALA A 67 8.87 7.46 -0.98
N LEU A 68 8.36 8.34 -1.86
CA LEU A 68 8.22 9.77 -1.59
C LEU A 68 7.36 10.03 -0.36
N MET A 69 6.17 9.44 -0.30
CA MET A 69 5.26 9.63 0.83
C MET A 69 5.83 9.05 2.13
N SER A 70 6.55 7.92 2.07
CA SER A 70 7.21 7.35 3.24
C SER A 70 8.31 8.26 3.78
N MET A 71 9.05 8.95 2.92
CA MET A 71 10.05 9.94 3.31
C MET A 71 9.41 11.19 3.95
N ILE A 72 8.33 11.69 3.36
CA ILE A 72 7.59 12.87 3.87
C ILE A 72 7.02 12.57 5.26
N PHE A 73 6.32 11.45 5.42
CA PHE A 73 5.67 11.05 6.68
C PHE A 73 6.61 10.35 7.65
N ARG A 74 7.86 10.08 7.26
CA ARG A 74 8.90 9.40 8.08
C ARG A 74 8.42 8.04 8.60
N VAL A 75 7.77 7.28 7.72
CA VAL A 75 7.23 5.94 7.99
C VAL A 75 8.03 4.86 7.27
N ASN A 76 7.78 3.60 7.55
CA ASN A 76 8.59 2.50 7.04
C ASN A 76 8.44 2.34 5.52
N LEU A 77 9.48 2.70 4.78
CA LEU A 77 9.54 2.67 3.32
C LEU A 77 9.45 1.25 2.76
N PRO A 78 10.24 0.27 3.21
CA PRO A 78 10.12 -1.11 2.72
C PRO A 78 8.71 -1.69 2.87
N VAL A 79 8.06 -1.41 4.00
CA VAL A 79 6.68 -1.86 4.24
C VAL A 79 5.73 -1.16 3.28
N ALA A 80 5.87 0.15 3.07
CA ALA A 80 5.01 0.89 2.16
C ALA A 80 5.11 0.35 0.73
N VAL A 81 6.34 0.19 0.21
CA VAL A 81 6.57 -0.36 -1.14
C VAL A 81 6.02 -1.79 -1.25
N PHE A 82 6.26 -2.64 -0.27
CA PHE A 82 5.74 -4.02 -0.30
C PHE A 82 4.21 -4.06 -0.32
N VAL A 83 3.57 -3.20 0.45
CA VAL A 83 2.10 -3.14 0.53
C VAL A 83 1.47 -2.68 -0.77
N THR A 84 2.13 -1.86 -1.61
CA THR A 84 1.55 -1.48 -2.91
C THR A 84 1.28 -2.66 -3.83
N LEU A 85 1.95 -3.79 -3.64
CA LEU A 85 1.79 -5.01 -4.45
C LEU A 85 0.41 -5.68 -4.35
N TYR A 86 -0.48 -5.20 -3.46
CA TYR A 86 -1.86 -5.69 -3.43
C TYR A 86 -2.63 -5.33 -4.71
N THR A 87 -2.21 -4.28 -5.41
CA THR A 87 -2.71 -3.97 -6.74
C THR A 87 -1.84 -4.66 -7.80
N ASN A 88 -2.45 -5.53 -8.53
CA ASN A 88 -1.87 -6.29 -9.63
C ASN A 88 -2.90 -6.37 -10.76
N PRO A 89 -2.57 -6.85 -11.97
CA PRO A 89 -3.51 -6.90 -13.09
C PRO A 89 -4.85 -7.58 -12.78
N PHE A 90 -4.87 -8.54 -11.84
CA PHE A 90 -6.10 -9.25 -11.46
C PHE A 90 -6.96 -8.46 -10.48
N THR A 91 -6.34 -7.73 -9.56
CA THR A 91 -7.05 -6.98 -8.51
C THR A 91 -7.40 -5.56 -8.92
N ILE A 92 -6.67 -4.99 -9.89
CA ILE A 92 -6.86 -3.60 -10.30
C ILE A 92 -8.25 -3.36 -10.90
N VAL A 93 -8.75 -4.30 -11.70
CA VAL A 93 -10.07 -4.18 -12.35
C VAL A 93 -11.20 -4.10 -11.32
N PRO A 94 -11.37 -5.06 -10.39
CA PRO A 94 -12.43 -4.96 -9.39
C PRO A 94 -12.25 -3.78 -8.44
N LEU A 95 -11.00 -3.40 -8.10
CA LEU A 95 -10.75 -2.24 -7.24
C LEU A 95 -11.13 -0.93 -7.93
N TYR A 96 -10.79 -0.76 -9.20
CA TYR A 96 -11.14 0.45 -9.95
C TYR A 96 -12.64 0.54 -10.23
N TYR A 97 -13.30 -0.59 -10.44
CA TYR A 97 -14.74 -0.64 -10.54
C TYR A 97 -15.42 -0.15 -9.24
N LEU A 98 -14.97 -0.65 -8.10
CA LEU A 98 -15.48 -0.20 -6.79
C LEU A 98 -15.18 1.28 -6.54
N ALA A 99 -13.97 1.74 -6.89
CA ALA A 99 -13.60 3.14 -6.79
C ALA A 99 -14.48 4.02 -7.67
N TYR A 100 -14.71 3.62 -8.92
CA TYR A 100 -15.62 4.33 -9.83
C TYR A 100 -17.03 4.46 -9.24
N ARG A 101 -17.59 3.36 -8.73
CA ARG A 101 -18.93 3.40 -8.10
C ARG A 101 -18.97 4.32 -6.88
N LEU A 102 -17.94 4.28 -6.06
CA LEU A 102 -17.81 5.17 -4.92
C LEU A 102 -17.77 6.64 -5.36
N GLY A 103 -16.94 6.96 -6.34
CA GLY A 103 -16.84 8.32 -6.86
C GLY A 103 -18.11 8.80 -7.57
N ALA A 104 -18.75 7.94 -8.37
CA ALA A 104 -20.02 8.23 -9.03
C ALA A 104 -21.13 8.55 -8.03
N PHE A 105 -21.19 7.82 -6.92
CA PHE A 105 -22.13 8.08 -5.83
C PHE A 105 -21.95 9.49 -5.26
N PHE A 106 -20.73 9.95 -5.03
CA PHE A 106 -20.45 11.30 -4.50
C PHE A 106 -20.65 12.42 -5.51
N ILE A 107 -20.49 12.15 -6.81
CA ILE A 107 -20.72 13.16 -7.87
C ILE A 107 -22.21 13.26 -8.24
N GLY A 108 -23.05 12.34 -7.75
CA GLY A 108 -24.47 12.34 -8.09
C GLY A 108 -24.79 11.75 -9.48
N HIS A 109 -23.85 11.01 -10.08
CA HIS A 109 -24.06 10.27 -11.32
C HIS A 109 -24.91 9.01 -11.06
N GLN A 110 -26.23 9.18 -10.91
CA GLN A 110 -27.15 8.08 -10.62
C GLN A 110 -27.28 7.07 -11.79
N ASN A 111 -26.96 7.45 -13.00
CA ASN A 111 -26.89 6.58 -14.15
C ASN A 111 -25.44 6.22 -14.45
N GLY A 112 -24.82 5.50 -13.52
CA GLY A 112 -23.47 4.97 -13.70
C GLY A 112 -23.43 3.88 -14.79
N ASN A 113 -23.75 4.25 -16.02
CA ASN A 113 -23.33 3.48 -17.18
C ASN A 113 -21.81 3.52 -17.15
N ILE A 114 -21.25 2.50 -16.53
CA ILE A 114 -19.83 2.20 -16.65
C ILE A 114 -19.56 2.17 -18.14
N PRO A 115 -18.54 2.89 -18.62
CA PRO A 115 -18.13 2.75 -20.00
C PRO A 115 -18.03 1.24 -20.28
N GLN A 116 -18.91 0.74 -21.13
CA GLN A 116 -19.00 -0.69 -21.48
C GLN A 116 -17.80 -1.12 -22.34
N GLN A 117 -16.68 -0.47 -22.18
CA GLN A 117 -15.45 -0.89 -22.78
C GLN A 117 -15.00 -2.13 -22.00
N GLU A 118 -15.47 -3.30 -22.45
CA GLU A 118 -15.03 -4.58 -21.91
C GLU A 118 -13.50 -4.62 -22.01
N LEU A 119 -12.87 -4.62 -20.87
CA LEU A 119 -11.42 -4.73 -20.78
C LEU A 119 -11.06 -6.21 -20.97
N ASP A 120 -10.92 -6.63 -22.21
CA ASP A 120 -10.51 -7.98 -22.55
C ASP A 120 -8.98 -8.10 -22.50
N VAL A 121 -8.42 -8.02 -21.29
CA VAL A 121 -6.97 -8.19 -21.09
C VAL A 121 -6.48 -9.59 -21.39
N TRP A 122 -7.36 -10.59 -21.37
CA TRP A 122 -6.97 -11.98 -21.53
C TRP A 122 -6.54 -12.33 -22.96
N ASN A 123 -7.07 -11.61 -23.94
CA ASN A 123 -6.73 -11.77 -25.36
C ASN A 123 -5.59 -10.85 -25.81
N LEU A 124 -5.07 -9.98 -24.92
CA LEU A 124 -3.96 -9.08 -25.21
C LEU A 124 -2.61 -9.70 -24.82
N PRO A 125 -1.53 -9.43 -25.58
CA PRO A 125 -0.18 -9.78 -25.16
C PRO A 125 0.21 -8.99 -23.91
N LEU A 126 1.05 -9.59 -23.04
CA LEU A 126 1.42 -9.03 -21.71
C LEU A 126 1.99 -7.61 -21.77
N ASN A 127 2.68 -7.25 -22.85
CA ASN A 127 3.24 -5.91 -23.04
C ASN A 127 2.17 -4.82 -23.24
N GLU A 128 0.96 -5.21 -23.67
CA GLU A 128 -0.16 -4.28 -23.92
C GLU A 128 -1.11 -4.15 -22.71
N TRP A 129 -0.96 -4.96 -21.69
CA TRP A 129 -1.83 -4.93 -20.52
C TRP A 129 -1.81 -3.58 -19.80
N VAL A 130 -0.62 -2.99 -19.61
CA VAL A 130 -0.49 -1.70 -18.92
C VAL A 130 -1.11 -0.55 -19.72
N PRO A 131 -0.85 -0.39 -21.03
CA PRO A 131 -1.53 0.59 -21.84
C PRO A 131 -3.05 0.41 -21.86
N ALA A 132 -3.54 -0.81 -22.04
CA ALA A 132 -4.97 -1.11 -22.07
C ALA A 132 -5.66 -0.74 -20.73
N LEU A 133 -5.07 -1.11 -19.60
CA LEU A 133 -5.55 -0.75 -18.27
C LEU A 133 -5.58 0.77 -18.06
N LEU A 134 -4.56 1.49 -18.52
CA LEU A 134 -4.52 2.95 -18.41
C LEU A 134 -5.59 3.62 -19.27
N HIS A 135 -5.77 3.16 -20.51
CA HIS A 135 -6.84 3.66 -21.39
C HIS A 135 -8.22 3.40 -20.80
N TRP A 136 -8.46 2.20 -20.33
CA TRP A 136 -9.71 1.85 -19.65
C TRP A 136 -9.96 2.71 -18.41
N ALA A 137 -8.95 2.90 -17.54
CA ALA A 137 -9.06 3.77 -16.38
C ALA A 137 -9.31 5.23 -16.78
N ALA A 138 -8.66 5.73 -17.84
CA ALA A 138 -8.87 7.08 -18.34
C ALA A 138 -10.28 7.30 -18.87
N SER A 139 -10.91 6.28 -19.49
CA SER A 139 -12.29 6.35 -19.98
C SER A 139 -13.32 6.54 -18.86
N MET A 140 -13.02 6.11 -17.64
CA MET A 140 -13.89 6.29 -16.48
C MET A 140 -13.93 7.72 -15.92
N GLY A 141 -12.98 8.57 -16.29
CA GLY A 141 -12.98 10.00 -16.05
C GLY A 141 -13.02 10.43 -14.58
N LYS A 142 -13.68 11.58 -14.31
CA LYS A 142 -13.72 12.21 -12.97
C LYS A 142 -14.23 11.31 -11.84
N PRO A 143 -15.28 10.47 -12.02
CA PRO A 143 -15.75 9.58 -10.96
C PRO A 143 -14.67 8.63 -10.47
N LEU A 144 -13.86 8.06 -11.38
CA LEU A 144 -12.78 7.18 -10.97
C LEU A 144 -11.72 7.92 -10.14
N VAL A 145 -11.32 9.11 -10.57
CA VAL A 145 -10.29 9.88 -9.85
C VAL A 145 -10.72 10.18 -8.42
N LEU A 146 -11.95 10.69 -8.24
CA LEU A 146 -12.49 10.94 -6.91
C LEU A 146 -12.61 9.65 -6.10
N GLY A 147 -13.10 8.59 -6.72
CA GLY A 147 -13.28 7.30 -6.07
C GLY A 147 -11.96 6.67 -5.62
N LEU A 148 -10.92 6.73 -6.44
CA LEU A 148 -9.58 6.25 -6.08
C LEU A 148 -9.01 7.01 -4.88
N LEU A 149 -9.21 8.33 -4.85
CA LEU A 149 -8.77 9.17 -3.74
C LEU A 149 -9.50 8.80 -2.45
N LEU A 150 -10.82 8.70 -2.49
CA LEU A 150 -11.65 8.33 -1.34
C LEU A 150 -11.34 6.90 -0.86
N MET A 151 -11.30 5.95 -1.77
CA MET A 151 -11.00 4.56 -1.45
C MET A 151 -9.56 4.40 -0.93
N GLY A 152 -8.60 5.13 -1.50
CA GLY A 152 -7.22 5.17 -1.00
C GLY A 152 -7.12 5.67 0.43
N LEU A 153 -7.85 6.73 0.77
CA LEU A 153 -7.94 7.23 2.14
C LEU A 153 -8.59 6.22 3.09
N LEU A 154 -9.69 5.59 2.67
CA LEU A 154 -10.35 4.54 3.46
C LEU A 154 -9.42 3.36 3.71
N PHE A 155 -8.71 2.89 2.68
CA PHE A 155 -7.75 1.80 2.80
C PHE A 155 -6.55 2.18 3.67
N ALA A 156 -6.06 3.41 3.57
CA ALA A 156 -4.98 3.91 4.43
C ALA A 156 -5.40 3.90 5.91
N ILE A 157 -6.59 4.42 6.22
CA ILE A 157 -7.13 4.44 7.59
C ILE A 157 -7.34 3.01 8.09
N ALA A 158 -7.97 2.15 7.30
CA ALA A 158 -8.23 0.75 7.65
C ALA A 158 -6.92 -0.01 7.87
N GLY A 159 -5.94 0.12 6.97
CA GLY A 159 -4.62 -0.50 7.08
C GLY A 159 -3.86 -0.03 8.32
N TYR A 160 -3.87 1.27 8.60
CA TYR A 160 -3.27 1.82 9.81
C TYR A 160 -3.91 1.23 11.07
N ALA A 161 -5.25 1.24 11.14
CA ALA A 161 -6.00 0.71 12.27
C ALA A 161 -5.75 -0.80 12.45
N ALA A 162 -5.76 -1.56 11.36
CA ALA A 162 -5.53 -3.00 11.39
C ALA A 162 -4.16 -3.34 11.98
N VAL A 163 -3.09 -2.65 11.58
CA VAL A 163 -1.74 -2.85 12.15
C VAL A 163 -1.72 -2.48 13.63
N GLN A 164 -2.35 -1.37 14.03
CA GLN A 164 -2.42 -0.95 15.43
C GLN A 164 -3.12 -1.99 16.30
N LEU A 165 -4.25 -2.52 15.81
CA LEU A 165 -5.03 -3.56 16.51
C LEU A 165 -4.27 -4.88 16.56
N ALA A 166 -3.70 -5.33 15.44
CA ALA A 166 -2.91 -6.55 15.38
C ALA A 166 -1.71 -6.50 16.34
N TRP A 167 -1.02 -5.37 16.38
CA TRP A 167 0.10 -5.19 17.31
C TRP A 167 -0.33 -5.24 18.76
N ARG A 168 -1.45 -4.58 19.08
CA ARG A 168 -2.03 -4.61 20.44
C ARG A 168 -2.43 -6.02 20.85
N ALA A 169 -3.13 -6.73 19.97
CA ALA A 169 -3.51 -8.13 20.19
C ALA A 169 -2.30 -9.03 20.42
N TYR A 170 -1.26 -8.87 19.59
CA TYR A 170 -0.01 -9.62 19.74
C TYR A 170 0.65 -9.40 21.11
N VAL A 171 0.74 -8.15 21.57
CA VAL A 171 1.33 -7.83 22.88
C VAL A 171 0.52 -8.47 24.01
N ILE A 172 -0.82 -8.36 23.98
CA ILE A 172 -1.72 -8.98 24.97
C ILE A 172 -1.52 -10.49 25.02
N LEU A 173 -1.48 -11.14 23.86
CA LEU A 173 -1.27 -12.61 23.78
C LEU A 173 0.09 -13.03 24.37
N GLN A 174 1.15 -12.26 24.12
CA GLN A 174 2.46 -12.52 24.69
C GLN A 174 2.46 -12.37 26.23
N TRP A 175 1.76 -11.39 26.75
CA TRP A 175 1.61 -11.18 28.18
C TRP A 175 0.85 -12.34 28.84
N ARG A 176 -0.25 -12.78 28.23
CA ARG A 176 -1.01 -13.95 28.72
C ARG A 176 -0.17 -15.23 28.74
N LYS A 177 0.60 -15.49 27.67
CA LYS A 177 1.51 -16.64 27.61
C LYS A 177 2.60 -16.60 28.72
N ARG A 178 3.16 -15.43 28.99
CA ARG A 178 4.15 -15.26 30.06
C ARG A 178 3.53 -15.47 31.44
N LYS A 179 2.31 -14.96 31.67
CA LYS A 179 1.60 -15.16 32.96
C LYS A 179 1.33 -16.64 33.21
N MET A 180 0.84 -17.36 32.22
CA MET A 180 0.58 -18.81 32.35
C MET A 180 1.86 -19.61 32.62
N ARG A 181 2.96 -19.30 31.94
CA ARG A 181 4.24 -19.99 32.20
C ARG A 181 4.78 -19.76 33.62
N ARG A 182 4.58 -18.56 34.19
CA ARG A 182 4.97 -18.27 35.57
C ARG A 182 4.08 -19.00 36.58
N ALA A 183 2.79 -19.11 36.33
CA ALA A 183 1.88 -19.85 37.19
C ALA A 183 2.10 -21.37 37.17
N ALA A 184 2.62 -21.92 36.08
CA ALA A 184 2.95 -23.34 35.97
C ALA A 184 4.34 -23.71 36.53
N ALA A 185 5.15 -22.72 36.94
CA ALA A 185 6.49 -22.89 37.51
C ALA A 185 6.52 -22.70 39.03
N LEU A 186 5.37 -22.39 39.63
CA LEU A 186 5.13 -22.35 41.09
C LEU A 186 4.39 -23.60 41.57
#